data_a5d8e383be8d130b16eafdfbc68d26fc
#
_entry.id   a5d8e383be8d130b16eafdfbc68d26fc
#
_cell.length_a   1.000
_cell.length_b   1.000
_cell.length_c   1.000
_cell.angle_alpha   90.00
_cell.angle_beta   90.00
_cell.angle_gamma   90.00
#
_symmetry.space_group_name_H-M   'P 1'
#
loop_
_entity.id
_entity.type
_entity.pdbx_description
1 polymer ?
#
loop_
_entity_poly.entity_id
_entity_poly.type
_entity_poly.pdbx_seq_one_letter_code
_entity_poly.pdbx_strand_id
1 'polypeptide(L)'
;IKCFMKQLLCGLEHCHSRGILHRDIKGSNLLVNNDGVLKIGDFGLASFYKPDQDQPLTSRVVTLWYRAPELLLGSTEYGPAIDLWSVGCILAELFVCKPIMPGRTE
;
A
#
# COMPACT_ATOMS: atom_id res chain seq x y z
N ILE A 1 -14.74 -5.65 9.04
CA ILE A 1 -14.13 -5.08 7.82
C ILE A 1 -14.12 -3.56 7.87
N LYS A 2 -15.25 -2.94 8.21
CA LYS A 2 -15.36 -1.49 8.24
C LYS A 2 -14.36 -0.83 9.21
N CYS A 3 -14.27 -1.35 10.44
CA CYS A 3 -13.34 -0.81 11.43
C CYS A 3 -11.89 -1.04 11.01
N PHE A 4 -11.59 -2.20 10.44
CA PHE A 4 -10.27 -2.52 9.92
C PHE A 4 -9.87 -1.53 8.83
N MET A 5 -10.75 -1.30 7.86
CA MET A 5 -10.47 -0.40 6.74
C MET A 5 -10.31 1.04 7.20
N LYS A 6 -11.12 1.48 8.18
CA LYS A 6 -11.00 2.83 8.71
C LYS A 6 -9.65 3.05 9.36
N GLN A 7 -9.18 2.10 10.16
CA GLN A 7 -7.88 2.20 10.80
C GLN A 7 -6.76 2.22 9.77
N LEU A 8 -6.84 1.36 8.74
CA LEU A 8 -5.83 1.30 7.69
C LEU A 8 -5.75 2.62 6.94
N LEU A 9 -6.89 3.18 6.54
CA LEU A 9 -6.91 4.45 5.81
C LEU A 9 -6.41 5.60 6.66
N CYS A 10 -6.76 5.64 7.95
CA CYS A 10 -6.26 6.67 8.87
C CYS A 10 -4.75 6.57 9.03
N GLY A 11 -4.21 5.36 9.15
CA GLY A 11 -2.76 5.17 9.25
C GLY A 11 -2.03 5.63 8.01
N LEU A 12 -2.54 5.31 6.82
CA LEU A 12 -1.96 5.78 5.57
C LEU A 12 -2.06 7.28 5.40
N GLU A 13 -3.19 7.88 5.80
CA GLU A 13 -3.32 9.33 5.77
C GLU A 13 -2.25 10.00 6.61
N HIS A 14 -1.97 9.45 7.79
CA HIS A 14 -0.93 9.95 8.67
C HIS A 14 0.43 9.93 7.96
N CYS A 15 0.75 8.84 7.28
CA CYS A 15 2.01 8.72 6.53
C CYS A 15 2.04 9.70 5.34
N HIS A 16 0.97 9.70 4.56
CA HIS A 16 0.93 10.51 3.34
C HIS A 16 0.95 12.01 3.64
N SER A 17 0.30 12.43 4.73
CA SER A 17 0.32 13.83 5.14
C SER A 17 1.71 14.31 5.56
N ARG A 18 2.60 13.38 5.88
CA ARG A 18 3.99 13.66 6.21
C ARG A 18 4.94 13.42 5.04
N GLY A 19 4.40 13.17 3.84
CA GLY A 19 5.20 12.94 2.67
C GLY A 19 5.89 11.59 2.61
N ILE A 20 5.29 10.56 3.23
CA ILE A 20 5.86 9.21 3.27
C ILE A 20 4.93 8.25 2.53
N LEU A 21 5.49 7.52 1.57
CA LEU A 21 4.82 6.41 0.90
C LEU A 21 5.29 5.10 1.52
N HIS A 22 4.36 4.22 1.87
CA HIS A 22 4.72 2.92 2.45
C HIS A 22 5.33 2.00 1.39
N ARG A 23 4.68 1.86 0.25
CA ARG A 23 5.11 1.12 -0.94
C ARG A 23 5.16 -0.40 -0.75
N ASP A 24 4.59 -0.93 0.34
CA ASP A 24 4.52 -2.39 0.53
C ASP A 24 3.28 -2.77 1.35
N ILE A 25 2.14 -2.15 1.05
CA ILE A 25 0.89 -2.46 1.73
C ILE A 25 0.39 -3.83 1.29
N LYS A 26 0.29 -4.75 2.22
CA LYS A 26 -0.23 -6.10 2.03
C LYS A 26 -0.65 -6.67 3.38
N GLY A 27 -1.43 -7.75 3.36
CA GLY A 27 -1.97 -8.32 4.59
C GLY A 27 -0.92 -8.67 5.64
N SER A 28 0.22 -9.23 5.21
CA SER A 28 1.27 -9.64 6.16
C SER A 28 1.96 -8.46 6.86
N ASN A 29 1.80 -7.24 6.34
CA ASN A 29 2.36 -6.04 6.96
C ASN A 29 1.34 -5.29 7.81
N LEU A 30 0.15 -5.85 7.98
CA LEU A 30 -0.92 -5.28 8.78
C LEU A 30 -1.14 -6.17 9.99
N LEU A 31 -0.87 -5.63 11.17
CA LEU A 31 -0.92 -6.38 12.41
C LEU A 31 -2.08 -5.89 13.27
N VAL A 32 -2.88 -6.81 13.78
CA VAL A 32 -4.00 -6.48 14.67
C VAL A 32 -3.75 -7.12 16.02
N ASN A 33 -3.78 -6.32 17.09
CA ASN A 33 -3.58 -6.85 18.44
C ASN A 33 -4.91 -7.40 19.02
N ASN A 34 -4.84 -7.92 20.24
CA ASN A 34 -6.01 -8.50 20.89
C ASN A 34 -7.11 -7.48 21.20
N ASP A 35 -6.77 -6.20 21.23
CA ASP A 35 -7.72 -5.11 21.45
C ASP A 35 -8.36 -4.61 20.15
N GLY A 36 -8.02 -5.23 19.01
CA GLY A 36 -8.55 -4.84 17.72
C GLY A 36 -7.88 -3.62 17.11
N VAL A 37 -6.73 -3.20 17.62
CA VAL A 37 -5.98 -2.06 17.10
C VAL A 37 -5.09 -2.54 15.95
N LEU A 38 -5.24 -1.90 14.79
CA LEU A 38 -4.45 -2.19 13.60
C LEU A 38 -3.16 -1.38 13.62
N LYS A 39 -2.07 -2.04 13.27
CA LYS A 39 -0.77 -1.38 13.13
C LYS A 39 -0.18 -1.72 11.77
N ILE A 40 0.32 -0.70 11.08
CA ILE A 40 1.01 -0.87 9.80
C ILE A 40 2.49 -1.06 10.11
N GLY A 41 3.05 -2.16 9.65
CA GLY A 41 4.44 -2.49 9.89
C GLY A 41 5.27 -2.54 8.62
N ASP A 42 6.54 -2.88 8.78
CA ASP A 42 7.51 -3.11 7.71
C ASP A 42 7.62 -1.92 6.74
N PHE A 43 8.24 -0.86 7.21
CA PHE A 43 8.53 0.33 6.39
C PHE A 43 9.85 0.21 5.61
N GLY A 44 10.33 -1.02 5.39
CA GLY A 44 11.60 -1.25 4.69
C GLY A 44 11.65 -0.70 3.27
N LEU A 45 10.50 -0.63 2.59
CA LEU A 45 10.40 -0.07 1.24
C LEU A 45 9.87 1.37 1.24
N ALA A 46 9.64 1.97 2.41
CA ALA A 46 9.07 3.32 2.49
C ALA A 46 10.02 4.37 1.93
N SER A 47 9.45 5.43 1.39
CA SER A 47 10.21 6.52 0.80
C SER A 47 9.51 7.85 1.04
N PHE A 48 10.29 8.92 1.10
CA PHE A 48 9.73 10.27 1.11
C PHE A 48 9.17 10.62 -0.27
N TYR A 49 8.10 11.39 -0.28
CA TYR A 49 7.43 11.83 -1.49
C TYR A 49 7.09 13.31 -1.38
N LYS A 50 7.41 14.07 -2.44
CA LYS A 50 7.01 15.47 -2.57
C LYS A 50 6.37 15.63 -3.96
N PRO A 51 5.17 16.24 -4.04
CA PRO A 51 4.47 16.36 -5.32
C PRO A 51 5.25 17.08 -6.41
N ASP A 52 6.16 17.98 -6.02
CA ASP A 52 6.97 18.78 -6.94
C ASP A 52 8.40 18.25 -7.08
N GLN A 53 8.67 17.05 -6.60
CA GLN A 53 9.99 16.44 -6.68
C GLN A 53 10.28 15.94 -8.10
N ASP A 54 11.44 16.34 -8.63
CA ASP A 54 11.85 15.96 -9.98
C ASP A 54 12.57 14.61 -10.05
N GLN A 55 12.99 14.06 -8.91
CA GLN A 55 13.74 12.81 -8.89
C GLN A 55 12.81 11.62 -9.09
N PRO A 56 13.13 10.73 -10.05
CA PRO A 56 12.32 9.54 -10.25
C PRO A 56 12.43 8.57 -9.08
N LEU A 57 11.34 7.86 -8.82
CA LEU A 57 11.27 6.83 -7.78
C LEU A 57 11.39 5.46 -8.45
N THR A 58 11.77 4.43 -7.67
CA THR A 58 11.80 3.08 -8.22
C THR A 58 10.40 2.56 -8.48
N SER A 59 10.20 1.86 -9.61
CA SER A 59 8.92 1.21 -9.92
C SER A 59 8.83 -0.20 -9.35
N ARG A 60 9.95 -0.78 -8.89
CA ARG A 60 9.96 -2.13 -8.35
C ARG A 60 9.70 -2.13 -6.86
N VAL A 61 8.53 -1.62 -6.49
CA VAL A 61 8.04 -1.60 -5.12
C VAL A 61 6.68 -2.25 -5.10
N VAL A 62 6.20 -2.56 -3.93
CA VAL A 62 4.91 -3.23 -3.67
C VAL A 62 4.96 -4.69 -4.14
N THR A 63 4.45 -5.59 -3.32
CA THR A 63 4.30 -7.00 -3.70
C THR A 63 3.40 -7.08 -4.94
N LEU A 64 3.78 -7.91 -5.90
CA LEU A 64 3.17 -7.96 -7.25
C LEU A 64 1.64 -7.98 -7.22
N TRP A 65 1.04 -8.77 -6.34
CA TRP A 65 -0.41 -8.91 -6.25
C TRP A 65 -1.12 -7.62 -5.84
N TYR A 66 -0.41 -6.69 -5.23
CA TYR A 66 -0.97 -5.43 -4.69
C TYR A 66 -0.43 -4.22 -5.43
N ARG A 67 0.28 -4.45 -6.54
CA ARG A 67 0.97 -3.39 -7.27
C ARG A 67 0.01 -2.65 -8.19
N ALA A 68 -0.01 -1.32 -8.11
CA ALA A 68 -0.86 -0.48 -8.93
C ALA A 68 -0.50 -0.58 -10.41
N PRO A 69 -1.47 -0.34 -11.33
CA PRO A 69 -1.21 -0.43 -12.76
C PRO A 69 -0.05 0.43 -13.24
N GLU A 70 0.10 1.66 -12.75
CA GLU A 70 1.20 2.54 -13.14
C GLU A 70 2.56 1.94 -12.78
N LEU A 71 2.65 1.21 -11.68
CA LEU A 71 3.88 0.52 -11.30
C LEU A 71 4.16 -0.67 -12.22
N LEU A 72 3.12 -1.39 -12.62
CA LEU A 72 3.25 -2.50 -13.55
C LEU A 72 3.73 -2.02 -14.92
N LEU A 73 3.37 -0.79 -15.29
CA LEU A 73 3.79 -0.18 -16.54
C LEU A 73 5.18 0.48 -16.44
N GLY A 74 5.83 0.36 -15.27
CA GLY A 74 7.19 0.84 -15.08
C GLY A 74 7.31 2.32 -14.75
N SER A 75 6.22 2.96 -14.32
CA SER A 75 6.26 4.38 -13.96
C SER A 75 7.20 4.62 -12.79
N THR A 76 8.00 5.66 -12.88
CA THR A 76 8.84 6.16 -11.79
C THR A 76 8.28 7.45 -11.20
N GLU A 77 7.15 7.93 -11.75
CA GLU A 77 6.44 9.11 -11.25
C GLU A 77 5.10 8.64 -10.69
N TYR A 78 5.03 8.45 -9.38
CA TYR A 78 3.83 7.99 -8.71
C TYR A 78 3.70 8.67 -7.35
N GLY A 79 2.58 8.49 -6.70
CA GLY A 79 2.32 9.13 -5.42
C GLY A 79 1.48 8.24 -4.49
N PRO A 80 0.79 8.85 -3.52
CA PRO A 80 0.01 8.10 -2.52
C PRO A 80 -1.01 7.12 -3.09
N ALA A 81 -1.48 7.35 -4.31
CA ALA A 81 -2.47 6.48 -4.94
C ALA A 81 -2.01 5.02 -5.05
N ILE A 82 -0.70 4.76 -5.12
CA ILE A 82 -0.21 3.38 -5.19
C ILE A 82 -0.51 2.61 -3.90
N ASP A 83 -0.41 3.27 -2.74
CA ASP A 83 -0.78 2.64 -1.47
C ASP A 83 -2.29 2.42 -1.41
N LEU A 84 -3.08 3.36 -1.93
CA LEU A 84 -4.54 3.24 -1.95
C LEU A 84 -5.00 2.12 -2.87
N TRP A 85 -4.32 1.89 -3.99
CA TRP A 85 -4.61 0.73 -4.84
C TRP A 85 -4.41 -0.56 -4.06
N SER A 86 -3.30 -0.66 -3.31
CA SER A 86 -3.02 -1.83 -2.48
C SER A 86 -4.11 -2.04 -1.42
N VAL A 87 -4.61 -0.95 -0.81
CA VAL A 87 -5.72 -1.02 0.13
C VAL A 87 -6.98 -1.59 -0.52
N GLY A 88 -7.27 -1.18 -1.75
CA GLY A 88 -8.40 -1.72 -2.51
C GLY A 88 -8.28 -3.23 -2.71
N CYS A 89 -7.08 -3.71 -3.03
CA CYS A 89 -6.83 -5.14 -3.17
C CYS A 89 -7.08 -5.89 -1.87
N ILE A 90 -6.65 -5.32 -0.74
CA ILE A 90 -6.87 -5.92 0.57
C ILE A 90 -8.35 -5.96 0.91
N LEU A 91 -9.08 -4.88 0.62
CA LEU A 91 -10.53 -4.85 0.85
C LEU A 91 -11.22 -5.98 0.09
N ALA A 92 -10.87 -6.17 -1.18
CA ALA A 92 -11.44 -7.23 -1.98
C ALA A 92 -11.10 -8.62 -1.42
N GLU A 93 -9.86 -8.81 -0.94
CA GLU A 93 -9.47 -10.06 -0.29
C GLU A 93 -10.30 -10.37 0.95
N LEU A 94 -10.65 -9.35 1.73
CA LEU A 94 -11.47 -9.53 2.93
C LEU A 94 -12.87 -10.05 2.58
N PHE A 95 -13.39 -9.71 1.40
CA PHE A 95 -14.68 -10.21 0.97
C PHE A 95 -14.62 -11.60 0.35
N VAL A 96 -13.54 -11.95 -0.34
CA VAL A 96 -13.43 -13.23 -1.03
C VAL A 96 -12.46 -14.20 -0.36
N CYS A 97 -11.76 -13.77 0.67
CA CYS A 97 -10.82 -14.57 1.48
C CYS A 97 -9.65 -15.15 0.67
N LYS A 98 -9.25 -14.48 -0.41
CA LYS A 98 -8.09 -14.88 -1.20
C LYS A 98 -7.61 -13.70 -2.04
N PRO A 99 -6.33 -13.70 -2.48
CA PRO A 99 -5.85 -12.67 -3.40
C PRO A 99 -6.68 -12.64 -4.68
N ILE A 100 -7.06 -11.45 -5.12
CA ILE A 100 -7.94 -11.29 -6.28
C ILE A 100 -7.18 -11.09 -7.59
N MET A 101 -5.92 -10.66 -7.53
CA MET A 101 -5.11 -10.40 -8.72
C MET A 101 -3.74 -11.05 -8.59
N PRO A 102 -3.69 -12.38 -8.33
CA PRO A 102 -2.41 -13.06 -8.19
C PRO A 102 -1.67 -13.06 -9.51
N GLY A 103 -0.38 -12.70 -9.48
CA GLY A 103 0.48 -12.73 -10.64
C GLY A 103 1.80 -13.39 -10.32
N ARG A 104 2.41 -14.04 -11.30
CA ARG A 104 3.70 -14.73 -11.15
C ARG A 104 4.85 -13.90 -11.69
N THR A 105 4.57 -13.03 -12.67
CA THR A 105 5.54 -12.15 -13.29
C THR A 105 4.93 -10.79 -13.54
N GLU A 106 5.76 -9.80 -13.75
CA GLU A 106 5.33 -8.46 -14.09
C GLU A 106 4.91 -8.37 -15.56
#